data_043fc07101de003e5841796bca25a411
#
_entry.id   043fc07101de003e5841796bca25a411
#
_cell.length_a   1.000
_cell.length_b   1.000
_cell.length_c   1.000
_cell.angle_alpha   90.00
_cell.angle_beta   90.00
_cell.angle_gamma   90.00
#
_symmetry.space_group_name_H-M   'P 1'
#
loop_
_entity.id
_entity.type
_entity.pdbx_description
1 polymer ?
#
loop_
_entity_poly.entity_id
_entity_poly.type
_entity_poly.pdbx_seq_one_letter_code
_entity_poly.pdbx_strand_id
1 'polypeptide(L)'
;MRQSGIFAGRTRIAYPYACFGFTRGGGRVWHGGLDLVGLDDTTVRMPYYKGKQITGRVTRARIVTDRQNRTWEWGWYVCVQLDRAQTPAAVNFPYFAHFARLLVKAGQRVASGDALGVMGNTGNAALADPPYPHCHFEV
;
A
#
# COMPACT_ATOMS: atom_id res chain seq x y z
N MET A 1 -17.68 0.61 9.85
CA MET A 1 -17.44 1.48 8.68
C MET A 1 -17.25 0.63 7.44
N ARG A 2 -17.80 1.08 6.33
CA ARG A 2 -17.59 0.42 5.05
C ARG A 2 -16.14 0.61 4.59
N GLN A 3 -15.52 -0.45 4.06
CA GLN A 3 -14.20 -0.35 3.45
C GLN A 3 -14.32 0.25 2.03
N SER A 4 -13.47 1.24 1.78
CA SER A 4 -13.31 1.88 0.48
C SER A 4 -11.82 1.83 0.11
N GLY A 5 -11.47 1.08 -0.94
CA GLY A 5 -10.07 0.84 -1.28
C GLY A 5 -9.37 0.01 -0.21
N ILE A 6 -8.28 0.54 0.35
CA ILE A 6 -7.44 -0.16 1.34
C ILE A 6 -7.73 0.26 2.79
N PHE A 7 -8.67 1.16 3.02
CA PHE A 7 -9.06 1.64 4.36
C PHE A 7 -10.56 1.47 4.61
N ALA A 8 -10.93 1.23 5.85
CA ALA A 8 -12.31 1.40 6.28
C ALA A 8 -12.61 2.89 6.47
N GLY A 9 -13.81 3.32 6.07
CA GLY A 9 -14.19 4.72 6.12
C GLY A 9 -13.61 5.54 4.98
N ARG A 10 -13.32 6.81 5.25
CA ARG A 10 -12.89 7.78 4.25
C ARG A 10 -11.42 7.63 3.92
N THR A 11 -11.08 7.85 2.66
CA THR A 11 -9.71 7.85 2.15
C THR A 11 -9.44 9.19 1.46
N ARG A 12 -8.21 9.69 1.61
CA ARG A 12 -7.79 10.96 1.03
C ARG A 12 -6.48 10.80 0.26
N ILE A 13 -6.34 11.52 -0.84
CA ILE A 13 -5.06 11.82 -1.49
C ILE A 13 -4.69 13.25 -1.08
N ALA A 14 -3.60 13.37 -0.30
CA ALA A 14 -3.27 14.65 0.35
C ALA A 14 -2.67 15.69 -0.61
N TYR A 15 -1.97 15.24 -1.66
CA TYR A 15 -1.25 16.12 -2.59
C TYR A 15 -1.39 15.63 -4.02
N PRO A 16 -1.29 16.54 -5.03
CA PRO A 16 -1.31 16.12 -6.44
C PRO A 16 -0.21 15.11 -6.80
N TYR A 17 0.97 15.23 -6.21
CA TYR A 17 2.07 14.28 -6.48
C TYR A 17 1.84 12.88 -5.87
N ALA A 18 0.84 12.71 -5.05
CA ALA A 18 0.45 11.41 -4.50
C ALA A 18 -0.41 10.58 -5.48
N CYS A 19 -0.87 11.20 -6.56
CA CYS A 19 -1.66 10.52 -7.60
C CYS A 19 -0.78 9.65 -8.50
N PHE A 20 -1.41 8.67 -9.14
CA PHE A 20 -0.76 7.81 -10.13
C PHE A 20 -0.41 8.58 -11.40
N GLY A 21 0.72 8.24 -12.01
CA GLY A 21 1.14 8.78 -13.29
C GLY A 21 2.28 9.79 -13.17
N PHE A 22 2.42 10.65 -14.16
CA PHE A 22 3.40 11.74 -14.15
C PHE A 22 2.91 12.88 -13.29
N THR A 23 3.06 12.75 -11.99
CA THR A 23 2.49 13.69 -11.00
C THR A 23 3.54 14.35 -10.12
N ARG A 24 4.79 13.89 -10.18
CA ARG A 24 5.91 14.38 -9.37
C ARG A 24 6.83 15.27 -10.20
N GLY A 25 7.64 16.07 -9.52
CA GLY A 25 8.64 16.92 -10.19
C GLY A 25 8.03 17.85 -11.24
N GLY A 26 6.85 18.44 -10.99
CA GLY A 26 6.17 19.28 -11.95
C GLY A 26 5.59 18.54 -13.16
N GLY A 27 5.27 17.26 -13.00
CA GLY A 27 4.71 16.41 -14.04
C GLY A 27 5.75 15.66 -14.88
N ARG A 28 7.00 15.62 -14.43
CA ARG A 28 8.12 14.99 -15.14
C ARG A 28 8.50 13.62 -14.61
N VAL A 29 8.12 13.31 -13.36
CA VAL A 29 8.51 12.08 -12.67
C VAL A 29 7.30 11.17 -12.50
N TRP A 30 7.49 9.91 -12.87
CA TRP A 30 6.46 8.88 -12.79
C TRP A 30 6.24 8.42 -11.35
N HIS A 31 4.97 8.30 -10.95
CA HIS A 31 4.53 7.68 -9.70
C HIS A 31 3.71 6.44 -10.04
N GLY A 32 4.25 5.25 -9.74
CA GLY A 32 3.67 3.96 -10.15
C GLY A 32 2.49 3.49 -9.31
N GLY A 33 2.04 4.25 -8.33
CA GLY A 33 0.95 3.88 -7.43
C GLY A 33 0.19 5.09 -6.93
N LEU A 34 -0.51 4.89 -5.82
CA LEU A 34 -1.26 5.91 -5.10
C LEU A 34 -0.75 6.02 -3.67
N ASP A 35 -0.54 7.23 -3.20
CA ASP A 35 -0.26 7.50 -1.78
C ASP A 35 -1.58 7.86 -1.10
N LEU A 36 -2.10 6.96 -0.28
CA LEU A 36 -3.43 7.04 0.30
C LEU A 36 -3.38 7.26 1.79
N VAL A 37 -4.25 8.14 2.29
CA VAL A 37 -4.38 8.46 3.72
C VAL A 37 -5.74 7.98 4.22
N GLY A 38 -5.75 7.11 5.22
CA GLY A 38 -6.96 6.73 5.93
C GLY A 38 -7.32 7.79 6.96
N LEU A 39 -8.53 8.33 6.88
CA LEU A 39 -9.00 9.41 7.74
C LEU A 39 -9.74 8.92 8.99
N ASP A 40 -10.45 7.82 8.88
CA ASP A 40 -11.26 7.27 9.97
C ASP A 40 -10.60 6.07 10.64
N ASP A 41 -9.86 5.26 9.85
CA ASP A 41 -9.10 4.11 10.33
C ASP A 41 -7.77 4.08 9.59
N THR A 42 -6.67 3.93 10.32
CA THR A 42 -5.32 3.87 9.76
C THR A 42 -4.85 2.45 9.48
N THR A 43 -5.68 1.45 9.74
CA THR A 43 -5.39 0.06 9.38
C THR A 43 -5.51 -0.12 7.87
N VAL A 44 -4.41 -0.57 7.26
CA VAL A 44 -4.39 -0.92 5.83
C VAL A 44 -4.94 -2.32 5.68
N ARG A 45 -5.91 -2.50 4.79
CA ARG A 45 -6.62 -3.76 4.58
C ARG A 45 -6.53 -4.21 3.13
N MET A 46 -6.59 -5.53 2.96
CA MET A 46 -6.71 -6.15 1.65
C MET A 46 -7.94 -5.57 0.91
N PRO A 47 -7.78 -5.00 -0.30
CA PRO A 47 -8.89 -4.39 -1.03
C PRO A 47 -9.83 -5.43 -1.65
N TYR A 48 -11.02 -4.97 -2.07
CA TYR A 48 -11.92 -5.68 -2.95
C TYR A 48 -11.58 -5.36 -4.41
N TYR A 49 -11.97 -6.21 -5.33
CA TYR A 49 -11.84 -5.94 -6.75
C TYR A 49 -13.23 -5.84 -7.39
N LYS A 50 -13.58 -4.63 -7.86
CA LYS A 50 -14.91 -4.33 -8.43
C LYS A 50 -16.06 -4.80 -7.51
N GLY A 51 -15.92 -4.59 -6.21
CA GLY A 51 -16.89 -4.96 -5.20
C GLY A 51 -16.93 -6.44 -4.84
N LYS A 52 -16.07 -7.26 -5.43
CA LYS A 52 -15.98 -8.70 -5.15
C LYS A 52 -14.82 -9.02 -4.24
N GLN A 53 -15.00 -9.97 -3.35
CA GLN A 53 -13.93 -10.47 -2.50
C GLN A 53 -12.86 -11.16 -3.33
N ILE A 54 -11.59 -10.83 -3.04
CA ILE A 54 -10.43 -11.49 -3.61
C ILE A 54 -9.58 -12.09 -2.49
N THR A 55 -8.79 -13.09 -2.85
CA THR A 55 -7.91 -13.81 -1.94
C THR A 55 -6.50 -13.86 -2.51
N GLY A 56 -5.53 -14.08 -1.63
CA GLY A 56 -4.14 -14.20 -2.04
C GLY A 56 -3.27 -14.68 -0.91
N ARG A 57 -1.96 -14.62 -1.13
CA ARG A 57 -0.95 -14.99 -0.15
C ARG A 57 0.05 -13.86 0.00
N VAL A 58 0.42 -13.55 1.23
CA VAL A 58 1.52 -12.63 1.53
C VAL A 58 2.83 -13.28 1.10
N THR A 59 3.51 -12.68 0.13
CA THR A 59 4.80 -13.15 -0.37
C THR A 59 5.97 -12.51 0.36
N ARG A 60 5.78 -11.27 0.83
CA ARG A 60 6.78 -10.53 1.61
C ARG A 60 6.06 -9.69 2.67
N ALA A 61 6.62 -9.72 3.88
CA ALA A 61 6.24 -8.80 4.97
C ALA A 61 7.55 -8.44 5.65
N ARG A 62 8.10 -7.25 5.35
CA ARG A 62 9.47 -6.89 5.71
C ARG A 62 9.56 -5.55 6.40
N ILE A 63 10.47 -5.48 7.36
CA ILE A 63 10.89 -4.26 8.06
C ILE A 63 12.29 -3.93 7.53
N VAL A 64 12.39 -2.91 6.68
CA VAL A 64 13.64 -2.50 6.07
C VAL A 64 14.08 -1.16 6.65
N THR A 65 15.21 -1.16 7.34
CA THR A 65 15.81 0.03 7.95
C THR A 65 17.19 0.36 7.36
N ASP A 66 17.82 -0.59 6.66
CA ASP A 66 19.13 -0.43 6.05
C ASP A 66 19.00 0.26 4.69
N ARG A 67 19.59 1.45 4.57
CA ARG A 67 19.59 2.24 3.32
C ARG A 67 20.31 1.55 2.16
N GLN A 68 21.15 0.55 2.43
CA GLN A 68 21.80 -0.24 1.39
C GLN A 68 20.88 -1.30 0.77
N ASN A 69 19.77 -1.60 1.42
CA ASN A 69 18.77 -2.53 0.89
C ASN A 69 18.04 -1.89 -0.30
N ARG A 70 17.83 -2.64 -1.38
CA ARG A 70 17.16 -2.15 -2.60
C ARG A 70 15.73 -1.68 -2.37
N THR A 71 15.06 -2.23 -1.34
CA THR A 71 13.69 -1.87 -0.99
C THR A 71 13.62 -0.89 0.18
N TRP A 72 14.73 -0.22 0.53
CA TRP A 72 14.74 0.75 1.62
C TRP A 72 13.68 1.84 1.45
N GLU A 73 13.44 2.28 0.23
CA GLU A 73 12.48 3.32 -0.07
C GLU A 73 11.06 2.97 0.38
N TRP A 74 10.72 1.68 0.39
CA TRP A 74 9.40 1.21 0.82
C TRP A 74 9.24 1.15 2.34
N GLY A 75 10.36 1.14 3.07
CA GLY A 75 10.37 1.02 4.54
C GLY A 75 9.82 -0.33 5.00
N TRP A 76 8.79 -0.31 5.82
CA TRP A 76 8.05 -1.51 6.23
C TRP A 76 6.95 -1.76 5.20
N TYR A 77 6.94 -2.95 4.59
CA TYR A 77 6.04 -3.19 3.46
C TYR A 77 5.51 -4.62 3.42
N VAL A 78 4.39 -4.77 2.71
CA VAL A 78 3.73 -6.06 2.46
C VAL A 78 3.53 -6.20 0.96
N CYS A 79 3.91 -7.37 0.42
CA CYS A 79 3.61 -7.78 -0.95
C CYS A 79 2.65 -8.96 -0.92
N VAL A 80 1.67 -8.96 -1.80
CA VAL A 80 0.67 -10.02 -1.92
C VAL A 80 0.66 -10.54 -3.34
N GLN A 81 0.53 -11.85 -3.49
CA GLN A 81 0.21 -12.48 -4.76
C GLN A 81 -1.24 -12.94 -4.73
N LEU A 82 -2.06 -12.37 -5.60
CA LEU A 82 -3.46 -12.74 -5.72
C LEU A 82 -3.62 -14.13 -6.34
N ASP A 83 -4.65 -14.86 -5.93
CA ASP A 83 -4.99 -16.13 -6.53
C ASP A 83 -5.45 -15.91 -7.97
N ARG A 84 -5.30 -16.93 -8.82
CA ARG A 84 -5.62 -16.85 -10.24
C ARG A 84 -7.11 -16.62 -10.48
N ALA A 85 -7.43 -16.05 -11.65
CA ALA A 85 -8.77 -15.89 -12.18
C ALA A 85 -9.68 -14.92 -11.41
N GLN A 86 -9.16 -14.14 -10.49
CA GLN A 86 -9.92 -13.12 -9.76
C GLN A 86 -9.81 -11.73 -10.38
N THR A 87 -8.65 -11.44 -10.98
CA THR A 87 -8.28 -10.14 -11.55
C THR A 87 -7.56 -10.34 -12.87
N PRO A 88 -7.47 -9.31 -13.74
CA PRO A 88 -6.56 -9.36 -14.88
C PRO A 88 -5.12 -9.63 -14.42
N ALA A 89 -4.32 -10.31 -15.25
CA ALA A 89 -2.94 -10.67 -14.92
C ALA A 89 -2.08 -9.47 -14.49
N ALA A 90 -2.37 -8.29 -15.03
CA ALA A 90 -1.68 -7.06 -14.67
C ALA A 90 -1.94 -6.59 -13.23
N VAL A 91 -2.91 -7.17 -12.53
CA VAL A 91 -3.32 -6.78 -11.16
C VAL A 91 -3.08 -7.90 -10.16
N ASN A 92 -2.15 -8.80 -10.44
CA ASN A 92 -1.93 -9.99 -9.60
C ASN A 92 -0.99 -9.76 -8.41
N PHE A 93 -0.24 -8.67 -8.36
CA PHE A 93 0.85 -8.48 -7.41
C PHE A 93 0.78 -7.11 -6.73
N PRO A 94 -0.26 -6.85 -5.91
CA PRO A 94 -0.31 -5.59 -5.17
C PRO A 94 0.76 -5.55 -4.07
N TYR A 95 1.31 -4.36 -3.82
CA TYR A 95 2.14 -4.13 -2.65
C TYR A 95 1.75 -2.83 -1.95
N PHE A 96 2.09 -2.77 -0.66
CA PHE A 96 1.70 -1.74 0.27
C PHE A 96 2.93 -1.32 1.05
N ALA A 97 3.27 -0.04 1.04
CA ALA A 97 4.52 0.44 1.62
C ALA A 97 4.32 1.51 2.69
N HIS A 98 5.39 1.80 3.42
CA HIS A 98 5.50 2.83 4.46
C HIS A 98 4.71 2.53 5.73
N PHE A 99 4.53 1.27 6.08
CA PHE A 99 3.84 0.88 7.31
C PHE A 99 4.58 1.36 8.57
N ALA A 100 3.82 1.70 9.59
CA ALA A 100 4.31 1.87 10.96
C ALA A 100 4.34 0.53 11.71
N ARG A 101 3.50 -0.44 11.31
CA ARG A 101 3.38 -1.74 11.92
C ARG A 101 2.88 -2.77 10.91
N LEU A 102 3.45 -3.97 10.94
CA LEU A 102 2.97 -5.10 10.13
C LEU A 102 2.08 -5.99 10.98
N LEU A 103 0.97 -6.47 10.40
CA LEU A 103 0.00 -7.35 11.06
C LEU A 103 -0.08 -8.73 10.40
N VAL A 104 0.73 -8.98 9.37
CA VAL A 104 0.79 -10.25 8.63
C VAL A 104 2.23 -10.71 8.50
N LYS A 105 2.39 -11.99 8.12
CA LYS A 105 3.68 -12.63 7.87
C LYS A 105 3.71 -13.22 6.47
N ALA A 106 4.90 -13.35 5.89
CA ALA A 106 5.10 -14.07 4.63
C ALA A 106 4.53 -15.49 4.72
N GLY A 107 3.82 -15.91 3.69
CA GLY A 107 3.13 -17.20 3.63
C GLY A 107 1.70 -17.19 4.13
N GLN A 108 1.26 -16.14 4.80
CA GLN A 108 -0.11 -16.04 5.32
C GLN A 108 -1.12 -15.85 4.20
N ARG A 109 -2.24 -16.56 4.25
CA ARG A 109 -3.38 -16.36 3.37
C ARG A 109 -4.18 -15.13 3.83
N VAL A 110 -4.58 -14.31 2.88
CA VAL A 110 -5.37 -13.10 3.14
C VAL A 110 -6.55 -13.00 2.18
N ALA A 111 -7.62 -12.37 2.64
CA ALA A 111 -8.81 -12.09 1.85
C ALA A 111 -9.17 -10.61 2.00
N SER A 112 -9.99 -10.11 1.09
CA SER A 112 -10.50 -8.72 1.16
C SER A 112 -11.04 -8.40 2.56
N GLY A 113 -10.62 -7.26 3.10
CA GLY A 113 -10.98 -6.82 4.45
C GLY A 113 -9.99 -7.21 5.53
N ASP A 114 -9.10 -8.17 5.29
CA ASP A 114 -8.08 -8.57 6.28
C ASP A 114 -7.08 -7.44 6.52
N ALA A 115 -6.73 -7.23 7.79
CA ALA A 115 -5.74 -6.22 8.18
C ALA A 115 -4.34 -6.67 7.78
N LEU A 116 -3.61 -5.81 7.08
CA LEU A 116 -2.23 -6.05 6.63
C LEU A 116 -1.22 -5.34 7.52
N GLY A 117 -1.56 -4.17 8.01
CA GLY A 117 -0.68 -3.35 8.83
C GLY A 117 -1.31 -2.00 9.15
N VAL A 118 -0.54 -1.13 9.77
CA VAL A 118 -0.95 0.23 10.14
C VAL A 118 -0.16 1.23 9.30
N MET A 119 -0.86 2.18 8.72
CA MET A 119 -0.31 3.28 7.93
C MET A 119 0.76 4.05 8.71
N GLY A 120 1.86 4.38 8.04
CA GLY A 120 2.96 5.12 8.64
C GLY A 120 3.70 5.99 7.62
N ASN A 121 4.97 6.29 7.89
CA ASN A 121 5.82 7.06 7.01
C ASN A 121 7.26 6.53 6.97
N THR A 122 7.43 5.23 7.09
CA THR A 122 8.75 4.58 7.02
C THR A 122 9.31 4.62 5.59
N GLY A 123 10.60 4.36 5.45
CA GLY A 123 11.30 4.43 4.18
C GLY A 123 11.45 5.87 3.68
N ASN A 124 11.40 6.07 2.38
CA ASN A 124 11.56 7.41 1.80
C ASN A 124 10.40 8.36 2.10
N ALA A 125 9.27 7.86 2.58
CA ALA A 125 8.16 8.71 3.02
C ALA A 125 8.58 9.68 4.13
N ALA A 126 9.56 9.29 4.97
CA ALA A 126 10.10 10.16 6.01
C ALA A 126 10.89 11.35 5.44
N LEU A 127 11.30 11.27 4.17
CA LEU A 127 12.06 12.33 3.49
C LEU A 127 11.17 13.32 2.74
N ALA A 128 9.85 13.10 2.70
CA ALA A 128 8.92 14.03 2.07
C ALA A 128 8.91 15.38 2.80
N ASP A 129 8.62 16.46 2.08
CA ASP A 129 8.53 17.81 2.63
C ASP A 129 7.15 18.43 2.33
N PRO A 130 6.24 18.50 3.35
CA PRO A 130 6.38 17.93 4.69
C PRO A 130 6.17 16.41 4.70
N PRO A 131 6.81 15.67 5.63
CA PRO A 131 6.50 14.25 5.80
C PRO A 131 5.10 14.09 6.37
N TYR A 132 4.38 13.07 5.91
CA TYR A 132 3.06 12.76 6.40
C TYR A 132 2.82 11.26 6.33
N PRO A 133 2.02 10.69 7.26
CA PRO A 133 1.65 9.28 7.19
C PRO A 133 0.74 9.00 5.98
N HIS A 134 1.07 7.95 5.24
CA HIS A 134 0.27 7.45 4.12
C HIS A 134 0.66 5.99 3.83
N CYS A 135 -0.12 5.32 3.01
CA CYS A 135 0.26 4.04 2.43
C CYS A 135 0.45 4.21 0.93
N HIS A 136 1.62 3.84 0.42
CA HIS A 136 1.84 3.72 -1.02
C HIS A 136 1.27 2.37 -1.46
N PHE A 137 0.27 2.42 -2.32
CA PHE A 137 -0.40 1.23 -2.87
C PHE A 137 -0.13 1.15 -4.36
N GLU A 138 0.40 -0.01 -4.79
CA GLU A 138 0.75 -0.25 -6.19
C GLU A 138 0.42 -1.69 -6.60
N VAL A 139 0.12 -1.89 -7.86
CA VAL A 139 -0.10 -3.22 -8.45
C VAL A 139 0.81 -3.47 -9.64
#